data_dda309e4751e20fa35725894aed3691e
#
_entry.id   dda309e4751e20fa35725894aed3691e
#
_cell.length_a   1.000
_cell.length_b   1.000
_cell.length_c   1.000
_cell.angle_alpha   90.00
_cell.angle_beta   90.00
_cell.angle_gamma   90.00
#
_symmetry.space_group_name_H-M   'P 1'
#
loop_
_entity.id
_entity.type
_entity.pdbx_description
1 polymer ?
#
loop_
_entity_poly.entity_id
_entity_poly.type
_entity_poly.pdbx_seq_one_letter_code
_entity_poly.pdbx_strand_id
1 'polypeptide(L)'
;IVVMKLGVVQQKGKPQDVYNNPVNKFVAKFLGTPPINMFEGKIVNKQLMIGDEVIDTVDFADQEVEIGIRPEGFEVVNGGETGDLSFIVESVEFIGRDKSIVARHPSCQTPTFRFIIEAEIEGIEVGKTIKASIKKNKRHIFNKLTEVNMEVEGE
;
A
#
# COMPACT_ATOMS: atom_id res chain seq x y z
N ILE A 1 10.18 -17.70 -9.92
CA ILE A 1 10.95 -17.45 -8.69
C ILE A 1 10.43 -18.25 -7.52
N VAL A 2 11.25 -18.40 -6.50
CA VAL A 2 10.90 -19.05 -5.26
C VAL A 2 11.25 -18.08 -4.12
N VAL A 3 10.27 -17.71 -3.32
CA VAL A 3 10.49 -16.86 -2.15
C VAL A 3 10.57 -17.75 -0.92
N MET A 4 11.66 -17.66 -0.19
CA MET A 4 11.92 -18.50 0.99
C MET A 4 12.16 -17.63 2.22
N LYS A 5 11.73 -18.15 3.38
CA LYS A 5 11.99 -17.55 4.69
C LYS A 5 12.56 -18.64 5.60
N LEU A 6 13.78 -18.44 6.10
CA LEU A 6 14.46 -19.39 6.97
C LEU A 6 14.41 -20.84 6.45
N GLY A 7 14.66 -21.01 5.15
CA GLY A 7 14.68 -22.32 4.52
C GLY A 7 13.32 -22.89 4.14
N VAL A 8 12.22 -22.19 4.46
CA VAL A 8 10.87 -22.65 4.13
C VAL A 8 10.33 -21.88 2.94
N VAL A 9 9.86 -22.60 1.93
CA VAL A 9 9.24 -21.99 0.74
C VAL A 9 7.92 -21.30 1.16
N GLN A 10 7.84 -20.01 0.87
CA GLN A 10 6.63 -19.21 1.12
C GLN A 10 5.73 -19.20 -0.11
N GLN A 11 6.32 -18.99 -1.27
CA GLN A 11 5.60 -18.94 -2.54
C GLN A 11 6.55 -19.18 -3.70
N LYS A 12 6.04 -19.79 -4.76
CA LYS A 12 6.78 -19.92 -6.04
C LYS A 12 5.83 -19.59 -7.18
N GLY A 13 6.40 -19.11 -8.28
CA GLY A 13 5.65 -18.75 -9.47
C GLY A 13 6.43 -17.80 -10.36
N LYS A 14 5.72 -17.26 -11.36
CA LYS A 14 6.29 -16.20 -12.18
C LYS A 14 6.43 -14.93 -11.35
N PRO A 15 7.50 -14.14 -11.51
CA PRO A 15 7.72 -12.92 -10.72
C PRO A 15 6.51 -12.00 -10.67
N GLN A 16 5.86 -11.75 -11.80
CA GLN A 16 4.70 -10.86 -11.88
C GLN A 16 3.51 -11.40 -11.10
N ASP A 17 3.28 -12.71 -11.16
CA ASP A 17 2.16 -13.34 -10.44
C ASP A 17 2.38 -13.29 -8.93
N VAL A 18 3.61 -13.54 -8.49
CA VAL A 18 3.97 -13.46 -7.06
C VAL A 18 3.88 -12.02 -6.56
N TYR A 19 4.31 -11.05 -7.38
CA TYR A 19 4.20 -9.62 -7.06
C TYR A 19 2.74 -9.18 -6.91
N ASN A 20 1.88 -9.60 -7.84
CA ASN A 20 0.48 -9.20 -7.86
C ASN A 20 -0.38 -9.92 -6.81
N ASN A 21 -0.01 -11.15 -6.45
CA ASN A 21 -0.80 -12.00 -5.56
C ASN A 21 0.10 -12.64 -4.49
N PRO A 22 0.74 -11.83 -3.63
CA PRO A 22 1.59 -12.38 -2.57
C PRO A 22 0.72 -13.13 -1.55
N VAL A 23 1.14 -14.32 -1.17
CA VAL A 23 0.36 -15.16 -0.24
C VAL A 23 0.37 -14.64 1.18
N ASN A 24 1.39 -13.85 1.55
CA ASN A 24 1.53 -13.30 2.89
C ASN A 24 2.34 -12.00 2.87
N LYS A 25 2.39 -11.35 4.03
CA LYS A 25 3.11 -10.10 4.23
C LYS A 25 4.60 -10.21 3.90
N PHE A 26 5.23 -11.31 4.28
CA PHE A 26 6.65 -11.53 4.00
C PHE A 26 6.95 -11.49 2.51
N VAL A 27 6.17 -12.22 1.71
CA VAL A 27 6.32 -12.25 0.25
C VAL A 27 6.07 -10.86 -0.35
N ALA A 28 5.03 -10.16 0.13
CA ALA A 28 4.71 -8.82 -0.35
C ALA A 28 5.87 -7.84 -0.11
N LYS A 29 6.51 -7.92 1.05
CA LYS A 29 7.64 -7.05 1.42
C LYS A 29 8.94 -7.44 0.72
N PHE A 30 9.07 -8.70 0.35
CA PHE A 30 10.28 -9.24 -0.30
C PHE A 30 10.44 -8.70 -1.74
N LEU A 31 9.35 -8.53 -2.45
CA LEU A 31 9.36 -8.12 -3.86
C LEU A 31 8.99 -6.63 -4.01
N GLY A 32 9.68 -5.99 -4.95
CA GLY A 32 9.40 -4.61 -5.33
C GLY A 32 10.46 -3.62 -4.86
N THR A 33 10.74 -2.64 -5.71
CA THR A 33 11.65 -1.52 -5.43
C THR A 33 11.01 -0.25 -5.98
N PRO A 34 10.61 0.72 -5.15
CA PRO A 34 10.62 0.71 -3.68
C PRO A 34 9.72 -0.39 -3.06
N PRO A 35 9.96 -0.75 -1.80
CA PRO A 35 9.14 -1.78 -1.15
C PRO A 35 7.70 -1.33 -0.93
N ILE A 36 6.82 -2.31 -0.72
CA ILE A 36 5.42 -2.06 -0.37
C ILE A 36 5.32 -1.23 0.92
N ASN A 37 4.36 -0.32 0.97
CA ASN A 37 4.12 0.52 2.15
C ASN A 37 3.11 -0.18 3.07
N MET A 38 3.44 -0.37 4.34
CA MET A 38 2.61 -1.07 5.29
C MET A 38 1.92 -0.12 6.27
N PHE A 39 0.62 -0.28 6.42
CA PHE A 39 -0.21 0.51 7.31
C PHE A 39 -0.96 -0.38 8.28
N GLU A 40 -1.15 0.10 9.51
CA GLU A 40 -2.13 -0.47 10.42
C GLU A 40 -3.52 -0.07 9.93
N GLY A 41 -4.45 -1.01 9.90
CA GLY A 41 -5.80 -0.77 9.43
C GLY A 41 -6.82 -1.58 10.19
N LYS A 42 -8.08 -1.39 9.82
CA LYS A 42 -9.20 -2.12 10.40
C LYS A 42 -10.31 -2.28 9.38
N ILE A 43 -11.17 -3.27 9.62
CA ILE A 43 -12.41 -3.46 8.89
C ILE A 43 -13.54 -3.26 9.90
N VAL A 44 -14.44 -2.33 9.57
CA VAL A 44 -15.61 -2.01 10.39
C VAL A 44 -16.82 -1.88 9.47
N ASN A 45 -17.85 -2.67 9.69
CA ASN A 45 -19.07 -2.68 8.87
C ASN A 45 -18.76 -2.81 7.36
N LYS A 46 -17.90 -3.76 7.00
CA LYS A 46 -17.47 -3.99 5.62
C LYS A 46 -16.66 -2.83 5.00
N GLN A 47 -16.20 -1.90 5.80
CA GLN A 47 -15.36 -0.79 5.35
C GLN A 47 -13.91 -1.02 5.74
N LEU A 48 -13.02 -0.95 4.76
CA LEU A 48 -11.57 -1.04 4.99
C LEU A 48 -11.06 0.36 5.32
N MET A 49 -10.48 0.53 6.49
CA MET A 49 -10.08 1.82 7.02
C MET A 49 -8.60 1.87 7.38
N ILE A 50 -8.01 3.03 7.11
CA ILE A 50 -6.71 3.43 7.66
C ILE A 50 -6.98 4.68 8.51
N GLY A 51 -6.72 4.58 9.82
CA GLY A 51 -7.15 5.63 10.75
C GLY A 51 -8.67 5.79 10.70
N ASP A 52 -9.13 7.01 10.50
CA ASP A 52 -10.56 7.32 10.42
C ASP A 52 -11.08 7.38 8.98
N GLU A 53 -10.23 7.07 8.00
CA GLU A 53 -10.58 7.18 6.59
C GLU A 53 -10.89 5.83 5.97
N VAL A 54 -12.00 5.77 5.22
CA VAL A 54 -12.41 4.57 4.49
C VAL A 54 -11.74 4.57 3.11
N ILE A 55 -10.94 3.55 2.84
CA ILE A 55 -10.25 3.45 1.56
C ILE A 55 -10.91 2.47 0.58
N ASP A 56 -11.75 1.58 1.06
CA ASP A 56 -12.49 0.62 0.23
C ASP A 56 -13.62 -0.04 1.01
N THR A 57 -14.43 -0.82 0.28
CA THR A 57 -15.46 -1.70 0.85
C THR A 57 -15.04 -3.14 0.60
N VAL A 58 -15.12 -3.98 1.61
CA VAL A 58 -14.67 -5.38 1.55
C VAL A 58 -15.70 -6.31 2.18
N ASP A 59 -15.60 -7.60 1.90
CA ASP A 59 -16.53 -8.59 2.44
C ASP A 59 -15.85 -9.46 3.51
N PHE A 60 -15.44 -8.80 4.59
CA PHE A 60 -14.84 -9.47 5.76
C PHE A 60 -15.49 -8.95 7.04
N ALA A 61 -15.46 -9.78 8.08
CA ALA A 61 -15.95 -9.39 9.41
C ALA A 61 -15.05 -8.31 10.04
N ASP A 62 -15.61 -7.59 10.99
CA ASP A 62 -14.90 -6.56 11.76
C ASP A 62 -13.64 -7.14 12.40
N GLN A 63 -12.50 -6.52 12.15
CA GLN A 63 -11.20 -6.96 12.67
C GLN A 63 -10.11 -5.94 12.40
N GLU A 64 -9.01 -6.03 13.13
CA GLU A 64 -7.78 -5.31 12.81
C GLU A 64 -7.02 -6.06 11.73
N VAL A 65 -6.41 -5.31 10.81
CA VAL A 65 -5.65 -5.85 9.68
C VAL A 65 -4.38 -5.04 9.46
N GLU A 66 -3.49 -5.57 8.63
CA GLU A 66 -2.38 -4.80 8.07
C GLU A 66 -2.65 -4.61 6.58
N ILE A 67 -2.45 -3.38 6.10
CA ILE A 67 -2.72 -3.02 4.72
C ILE A 67 -1.43 -2.66 4.03
N GLY A 68 -1.10 -3.38 2.95
CA GLY A 68 0.06 -3.08 2.12
C GLY A 68 -0.37 -2.37 0.85
N ILE A 69 0.25 -1.23 0.55
CA ILE A 69 -0.03 -0.48 -0.67
C ILE A 69 1.27 -0.33 -1.46
N ARG A 70 1.26 -0.83 -2.69
CA ARG A 70 2.42 -0.68 -3.58
C ARG A 70 2.67 0.79 -3.91
N PRO A 71 3.92 1.20 -4.17
CA PRO A 71 4.21 2.61 -4.52
C PRO A 71 3.41 3.14 -5.71
N GLU A 72 3.10 2.30 -6.68
CA GLU A 72 2.30 2.66 -7.85
C GLU A 72 0.78 2.61 -7.58
N GLY A 73 0.38 2.28 -6.36
CA GLY A 73 -1.03 2.12 -5.98
C GLY A 73 -1.73 3.39 -5.51
N PHE A 74 -1.05 4.53 -5.52
CA PHE A 74 -1.62 5.80 -5.10
C PHE A 74 -2.01 6.64 -6.33
N GLU A 75 -3.28 7.05 -6.41
CA GLU A 75 -3.75 7.94 -7.46
C GLU A 75 -3.98 9.33 -6.87
N VAL A 76 -3.23 10.30 -7.39
CA VAL A 76 -3.30 11.69 -6.98
C VAL A 76 -3.71 12.52 -8.20
N VAL A 77 -4.68 13.42 -8.02
CA VAL A 77 -5.06 14.39 -9.06
C VAL A 77 -4.35 15.71 -8.80
N ASN A 78 -4.34 16.60 -9.80
CA ASN A 78 -3.76 17.92 -9.66
C ASN A 78 -4.33 18.65 -8.42
N GLY A 79 -3.43 19.21 -7.62
CA GLY A 79 -3.77 19.86 -6.36
C GLY A 79 -3.75 18.94 -5.14
N GLY A 80 -3.92 17.63 -5.32
CA GLY A 80 -3.92 16.67 -4.21
C GLY A 80 -5.07 16.86 -3.22
N GLU A 81 -6.24 17.35 -3.68
CA GLU A 81 -7.36 17.68 -2.79
C GLU A 81 -8.43 16.61 -2.72
N THR A 82 -8.42 15.65 -3.63
CA THR A 82 -9.42 14.58 -3.70
C THR A 82 -8.79 13.22 -3.54
N GLY A 83 -9.45 12.34 -2.79
CA GLY A 83 -8.99 10.99 -2.53
C GLY A 83 -9.54 10.49 -1.20
N ASP A 84 -9.22 9.24 -0.90
CA ASP A 84 -9.76 8.54 0.28
C ASP A 84 -8.79 8.57 1.47
N LEU A 85 -7.49 8.67 1.21
CA LEU A 85 -6.45 8.67 2.24
C LEU A 85 -5.71 10.00 2.24
N SER A 86 -5.59 10.63 3.42
CA SER A 86 -4.88 11.90 3.62
C SER A 86 -3.51 11.64 4.24
N PHE A 87 -2.51 12.39 3.83
CA PHE A 87 -1.16 12.28 4.39
C PHE A 87 -0.38 13.57 4.14
N ILE A 88 0.78 13.72 4.79
CA ILE A 88 1.62 14.91 4.69
C ILE A 88 2.85 14.61 3.84
N VAL A 89 3.12 15.48 2.87
CA VAL A 89 4.27 15.35 1.98
C VAL A 89 5.54 15.82 2.68
N GLU A 90 6.55 14.95 2.70
CA GLU A 90 7.87 15.23 3.28
C GLU A 90 8.90 15.63 2.24
N SER A 91 8.90 14.99 1.08
CA SER A 91 9.81 15.33 -0.01
C SER A 91 9.22 14.96 -1.37
N VAL A 92 9.70 15.65 -2.40
CA VAL A 92 9.32 15.41 -3.79
C VAL A 92 10.61 15.34 -4.60
N GLU A 93 10.80 14.24 -5.32
CA GLU A 93 11.97 14.01 -6.15
C GLU A 93 11.53 13.66 -7.57
N PHE A 94 12.12 14.32 -8.57
CA PHE A 94 11.83 14.02 -9.97
C PHE A 94 12.75 12.89 -10.45
N ILE A 95 12.16 11.82 -10.98
CA ILE A 95 12.87 10.68 -11.53
C ILE A 95 12.32 10.40 -12.94
N GLY A 96 13.02 10.91 -13.96
CA GLY A 96 12.57 10.77 -15.34
C GLY A 96 11.20 11.41 -15.56
N ARG A 97 10.21 10.58 -15.93
CA ARG A 97 8.84 11.01 -16.18
C ARG A 97 7.97 10.97 -14.94
N ASP A 98 8.55 10.59 -13.81
CA ASP A 98 7.80 10.38 -12.58
C ASP A 98 8.27 11.30 -11.47
N LYS A 99 7.41 11.42 -10.46
CA LYS A 99 7.75 12.00 -9.15
C LYS A 99 7.74 10.90 -8.12
N SER A 100 8.80 10.81 -7.34
CA SER A 100 8.85 9.98 -6.14
C SER A 100 8.50 10.86 -4.95
N ILE A 101 7.44 10.51 -4.26
CA ILE A 101 6.92 11.27 -3.12
C ILE A 101 7.21 10.50 -1.85
N VAL A 102 7.84 11.17 -0.89
CA VAL A 102 7.97 10.66 0.48
C VAL A 102 6.95 11.38 1.33
N ALA A 103 6.15 10.62 2.06
CA ALA A 103 5.07 11.16 2.88
C ALA A 103 5.04 10.49 4.24
N ARG A 104 4.26 11.04 5.18
CA ARG A 104 4.05 10.44 6.49
C ARG A 104 2.58 10.33 6.81
N HIS A 105 2.25 9.29 7.57
CA HIS A 105 0.91 9.02 8.07
C HIS A 105 1.03 8.33 9.43
N PRO A 106 0.19 8.69 10.41
CA PRO A 106 0.27 8.10 11.75
C PRO A 106 0.13 6.59 11.79
N SER A 107 -0.64 6.00 10.84
CA SER A 107 -0.88 4.55 10.79
C SER A 107 0.16 3.78 9.97
N CYS A 108 1.13 4.46 9.36
CA CYS A 108 2.21 3.78 8.64
C CYS A 108 3.14 3.09 9.64
N GLN A 109 3.58 1.86 9.32
CA GLN A 109 4.47 1.09 10.18
C GLN A 109 5.91 1.63 10.21
N THR A 110 6.25 2.47 9.24
CA THR A 110 7.54 3.17 9.16
C THR A 110 7.33 4.67 9.29
N PRO A 111 8.36 5.45 9.69
CA PRO A 111 8.22 6.90 9.86
C PRO A 111 7.72 7.63 8.60
N THR A 112 8.12 7.13 7.44
CA THR A 112 7.69 7.65 6.14
C THR A 112 7.34 6.50 5.22
N PHE A 113 6.59 6.82 4.17
CA PHE A 113 6.31 5.88 3.09
C PHE A 113 6.58 6.58 1.76
N ARG A 114 6.70 5.79 0.68
CA ARG A 114 7.06 6.31 -0.63
C ARG A 114 6.08 5.83 -1.68
N PHE A 115 5.64 6.73 -2.55
CA PHE A 115 4.84 6.39 -3.70
C PHE A 115 5.31 7.15 -4.95
N ILE A 116 4.85 6.70 -6.11
CA ILE A 116 5.29 7.19 -7.41
C ILE A 116 4.08 7.64 -8.19
N ILE A 117 4.14 8.85 -8.73
CA ILE A 117 3.10 9.44 -9.57
C ILE A 117 3.74 10.06 -10.82
N GLU A 118 2.91 10.38 -11.81
CA GLU A 118 3.38 11.04 -13.02
C GLU A 118 3.88 12.46 -12.72
N ALA A 119 4.97 12.88 -13.39
CA ALA A 119 5.62 14.15 -13.12
C ALA A 119 4.75 15.37 -13.44
N GLU A 120 3.81 15.26 -14.37
CA GLU A 120 2.90 16.34 -14.74
C GLU A 120 1.81 16.63 -13.70
N ILE A 121 1.62 15.79 -12.71
CA ILE A 121 0.67 16.05 -11.63
C ILE A 121 1.20 17.21 -10.78
N GLU A 122 0.41 18.26 -10.67
CA GLU A 122 0.79 19.51 -10.01
C GLU A 122 0.19 19.63 -8.61
N GLY A 123 0.76 20.54 -7.80
CA GLY A 123 0.21 20.88 -6.48
C GLY A 123 0.67 19.97 -5.34
N ILE A 124 1.61 19.09 -5.59
CA ILE A 124 2.16 18.18 -4.58
C ILE A 124 3.44 18.79 -4.03
N GLU A 125 3.33 19.43 -2.87
CA GLU A 125 4.40 20.24 -2.29
C GLU A 125 4.74 19.79 -0.88
N VAL A 126 6.01 19.95 -0.51
CA VAL A 126 6.51 19.62 0.84
C VAL A 126 5.73 20.39 1.91
N GLY A 127 5.33 19.67 2.96
CA GLY A 127 4.56 20.22 4.08
C GLY A 127 3.05 20.26 3.87
N LYS A 128 2.59 20.02 2.65
CA LYS A 128 1.17 20.04 2.31
C LYS A 128 0.51 18.72 2.71
N THR A 129 -0.73 18.81 3.21
CA THR A 129 -1.60 17.65 3.36
C THR A 129 -2.29 17.39 2.04
N ILE A 130 -2.12 16.21 1.49
CA ILE A 130 -2.76 15.81 0.24
C ILE A 130 -3.57 14.54 0.42
N LYS A 131 -4.41 14.23 -0.56
CA LYS A 131 -5.23 13.03 -0.59
C LYS A 131 -4.92 12.20 -1.83
N ALA A 132 -5.03 10.90 -1.68
CA ALA A 132 -4.92 9.95 -2.77
C ALA A 132 -6.03 8.92 -2.70
N SER A 133 -6.45 8.44 -3.86
CA SER A 133 -7.26 7.23 -3.97
C SER A 133 -6.32 6.04 -4.08
N ILE A 134 -6.75 4.89 -3.60
CA ILE A 134 -5.91 3.69 -3.56
C ILE A 134 -6.40 2.68 -4.60
N LYS A 135 -5.51 2.26 -5.49
CA LYS A 135 -5.83 1.26 -6.50
C LYS A 135 -6.07 -0.09 -5.86
N LYS A 136 -7.24 -0.67 -6.10
CA LYS A 136 -7.65 -1.95 -5.53
C LYS A 136 -6.68 -3.09 -5.85
N ASN A 137 -6.14 -3.14 -7.05
CA ASN A 137 -5.22 -4.18 -7.49
C ASN A 137 -3.77 -3.98 -7.01
N LYS A 138 -3.49 -2.89 -6.32
CA LYS A 138 -2.16 -2.55 -5.79
C LYS A 138 -2.13 -2.49 -4.26
N ARG A 139 -3.25 -2.79 -3.61
CA ARG A 139 -3.33 -2.91 -2.16
C ARG A 139 -3.62 -4.34 -1.75
N HIS A 140 -3.08 -4.76 -0.62
CA HIS A 140 -3.29 -6.08 -0.06
C HIS A 140 -3.71 -5.97 1.39
N ILE A 141 -4.55 -6.89 1.83
CA ILE A 141 -5.04 -6.97 3.21
C ILE A 141 -4.47 -8.23 3.84
N PHE A 142 -3.70 -8.06 4.91
CA PHE A 142 -3.09 -9.19 5.63
C PHE A 142 -3.74 -9.37 6.98
N ASN A 143 -4.02 -10.63 7.33
CA ASN A 143 -4.52 -10.98 8.64
C ASN A 143 -3.49 -10.53 9.70
N LYS A 144 -3.96 -9.86 10.75
CA LYS A 144 -3.08 -9.28 11.77
C LYS A 144 -2.28 -10.33 12.53
N LEU A 145 -2.86 -11.51 12.75
CA LEU A 145 -2.23 -12.59 13.52
C LEU A 145 -1.40 -13.52 12.64
N THR A 146 -1.93 -13.96 11.51
CA THR A 146 -1.29 -14.95 10.64
C THR A 146 -0.41 -14.33 9.57
N GLU A 147 -0.62 -13.05 9.25
CA GLU A 147 0.01 -12.31 8.16
C GLU A 147 -0.32 -12.85 6.76
N VAL A 148 -1.31 -13.75 6.67
CA VAL A 148 -1.79 -14.31 5.41
C VAL A 148 -2.59 -13.24 4.65
N ASN A 149 -2.40 -13.16 3.33
CA ASN A 149 -3.20 -12.30 2.47
C ASN A 149 -4.64 -12.81 2.44
N MET A 150 -5.57 -11.98 2.91
CA MET A 150 -6.98 -12.34 3.08
C MET A 150 -7.74 -12.45 1.75
N GLU A 151 -7.20 -11.88 0.67
CA GLU A 151 -7.86 -11.83 -0.63
C GLU A 151 -7.28 -12.83 -1.63
N VAL A 152 -6.24 -13.53 -1.27
CA VAL A 152 -5.66 -14.61 -2.09
C VAL A 152 -6.16 -15.92 -1.56
N GLU A 153 -6.81 -16.72 -2.43
CA GLU A 153 -7.21 -18.07 -2.07
C GLU A 153 -5.95 -18.90 -1.81
N GLY A 154 -5.82 -19.39 -0.57
CA GLY A 154 -4.73 -20.29 -0.20
C GLY A 154 -4.94 -21.66 -0.82
N GLU A 155 -3.89 -22.20 -1.37
CA GLU A 155 -3.88 -23.60 -1.81
C GLU A 155 -3.38 -24.50 -0.68
#